data_cfab855cea175e8b714bf8fa5e979939
#
_entry.id   cfab855cea175e8b714bf8fa5e979939
#
_cell.length_a   1.000
_cell.length_b   1.000
_cell.length_c   1.000
_cell.angle_alpha   90.00
_cell.angle_beta   90.00
_cell.angle_gamma   90.00
#
_symmetry.space_group_name_H-M   'P 1'
#
loop_
_entity.id
_entity.type
_entity.pdbx_description
1 polymer ?
#
loop_
_entity_poly.entity_id
_entity_poly.type
_entity_poly.pdbx_seq_one_letter_code
_entity_poly.pdbx_strand_id
1 'polypeptide(L)'
;MKTQFYLLLYTIKNSALKLITICFSFFLPISGILGLLFALIISDTITGIWKAKHLKQEITSRKLSAIISKLLLYELTVILFYLIDFYILNDIILTFFSVPLMLTKVLALVLASIEVMSINENYKVVKGIDLWQSAKLLFARAKEVKDDLNKLK
;
A
#
# COMPACT_ATOMS: atom_id res chain seq x y z
N MET A 1 -44.29 21.55 -9.57
CA MET A 1 -43.77 20.70 -8.47
C MET A 1 -42.66 19.76 -8.91
N LYS A 2 -42.81 18.95 -9.93
CA LYS A 2 -41.75 18.01 -10.42
C LYS A 2 -40.45 18.71 -10.82
N THR A 3 -40.53 19.84 -11.54
CA THR A 3 -39.32 20.57 -12.01
C THR A 3 -38.49 21.15 -10.88
N GLN A 4 -39.09 21.66 -9.81
CA GLN A 4 -38.39 22.17 -8.64
C GLN A 4 -37.71 21.05 -7.87
N PHE A 5 -38.32 19.87 -7.79
CA PHE A 5 -37.73 18.68 -7.17
C PHE A 5 -36.50 18.20 -7.94
N TYR A 6 -36.55 18.17 -9.29
CA TYR A 6 -35.37 17.81 -10.10
C TYR A 6 -34.22 18.82 -9.96
N LEU A 7 -34.51 20.11 -9.89
CA LEU A 7 -33.50 21.15 -9.65
C LEU A 7 -32.85 20.99 -8.27
N LEU A 8 -33.63 20.68 -7.25
CA LEU A 8 -33.10 20.43 -5.89
C LEU A 8 -32.19 19.21 -5.87
N LEU A 9 -32.60 18.10 -6.48
CA LEU A 9 -31.75 16.89 -6.58
C LEU A 9 -30.45 17.14 -7.34
N TYR A 10 -30.52 17.91 -8.45
CA TYR A 10 -29.33 18.28 -9.21
C TYR A 10 -28.36 19.14 -8.40
N THR A 11 -28.88 20.12 -7.65
CA THR A 11 -28.07 20.99 -6.78
C THR A 11 -27.40 20.19 -5.66
N ILE A 12 -28.12 19.28 -4.99
CA ILE A 12 -27.59 18.41 -3.94
C ILE A 12 -26.49 17.50 -4.52
N LYS A 13 -26.75 16.86 -5.67
CA LYS A 13 -25.75 16.00 -6.34
C LYS A 13 -24.49 16.77 -6.71
N ASN A 14 -24.62 17.98 -7.24
CA ASN A 14 -23.48 18.80 -7.62
C ASN A 14 -22.67 19.30 -6.42
N SER A 15 -23.35 19.62 -5.30
CA SER A 15 -22.70 20.00 -4.05
C SER A 15 -21.96 18.82 -3.39
N ALA A 16 -22.57 17.64 -3.38
CA ALA A 16 -21.95 16.42 -2.88
C ALA A 16 -20.68 16.05 -3.68
N LEU A 17 -20.74 16.14 -5.01
CA LEU A 17 -19.57 15.90 -5.87
C LEU A 17 -18.44 16.88 -5.56
N LYS A 18 -18.75 18.18 -5.37
CA LYS A 18 -17.74 19.19 -4.99
C LYS A 18 -17.09 18.86 -3.66
N LEU A 19 -17.87 18.50 -2.64
CA LEU A 19 -17.34 18.12 -1.32
C LEU A 19 -16.43 16.88 -1.42
N ILE A 20 -16.83 15.86 -2.16
CA ILE A 20 -16.02 14.67 -2.40
C ILE A 20 -14.71 15.06 -3.08
N THR A 21 -14.75 15.89 -4.12
CA THR A 21 -13.55 16.34 -4.83
C THR A 21 -12.60 17.11 -3.90
N ILE A 22 -13.10 17.98 -3.04
CA ILE A 22 -12.29 18.73 -2.06
C ILE A 22 -11.64 17.76 -1.07
N CYS A 23 -12.39 16.79 -0.53
CA CYS A 23 -11.84 15.78 0.37
C CYS A 23 -10.74 14.95 -0.30
N PHE A 24 -10.96 14.47 -1.54
CA PHE A 24 -9.95 13.73 -2.28
C PHE A 24 -8.70 14.58 -2.57
N SER A 25 -8.88 15.85 -2.96
CA SER A 25 -7.75 16.75 -3.22
C SER A 25 -6.90 16.98 -1.97
N PHE A 26 -7.52 17.02 -0.78
CA PHE A 26 -6.80 17.16 0.49
C PHE A 26 -5.87 15.97 0.78
N PHE A 27 -6.28 14.75 0.45
CA PHE A 27 -5.47 13.54 0.65
C PHE A 27 -4.57 13.18 -0.53
N LEU A 28 -4.60 13.96 -1.61
CA LEU A 28 -3.77 13.70 -2.80
C LEU A 28 -2.26 13.56 -2.48
N PRO A 29 -1.65 14.38 -1.57
CA PRO A 29 -0.23 14.26 -1.25
C PRO A 29 0.18 12.90 -0.68
N ILE A 30 -0.72 12.18 -0.03
CA ILE A 30 -0.45 10.85 0.56
C ILE A 30 -1.08 9.69 -0.21
N SER A 31 -1.79 9.97 -1.32
CA SER A 31 -2.48 8.93 -2.09
C SER A 31 -1.54 7.82 -2.58
N GLY A 32 -0.31 8.17 -2.97
CA GLY A 32 0.71 7.20 -3.35
C GLY A 32 1.14 6.30 -2.18
N ILE A 33 1.22 6.83 -0.97
CA ILE A 33 1.55 6.07 0.25
C ILE A 33 0.42 5.09 0.57
N LEU A 34 -0.83 5.57 0.58
CA LEU A 34 -2.01 4.73 0.81
C LEU A 34 -2.08 3.61 -0.23
N GLY A 35 -1.93 3.93 -1.52
CA GLY A 35 -1.90 2.94 -2.59
C GLY A 35 -0.78 1.90 -2.46
N LEU A 36 0.42 2.32 -2.02
CA LEU A 36 1.54 1.42 -1.78
C LEU A 36 1.23 0.44 -0.64
N LEU A 37 0.76 0.93 0.50
CA LEU A 37 0.43 0.08 1.65
C LEU A 37 -0.72 -0.87 1.33
N PHE A 38 -1.74 -0.40 0.62
CA PHE A 38 -2.81 -1.25 0.12
C PHE A 38 -2.27 -2.40 -0.74
N ALA A 39 -1.40 -2.10 -1.71
CA ALA A 39 -0.79 -3.11 -2.58
C ALA A 39 0.07 -4.11 -1.81
N LEU A 40 0.83 -3.65 -0.80
CA LEU A 40 1.64 -4.52 0.04
C LEU A 40 0.79 -5.46 0.90
N ILE A 41 -0.29 -4.97 1.52
CA ILE A 41 -1.22 -5.80 2.31
C ILE A 41 -1.89 -6.86 1.43
N ILE A 42 -2.30 -6.50 0.22
CA ILE A 42 -2.85 -7.46 -0.75
C ILE A 42 -1.80 -8.52 -1.12
N SER A 43 -0.56 -8.11 -1.38
CA SER A 43 0.54 -9.02 -1.72
C SER A 43 0.88 -9.96 -0.55
N ASP A 44 0.93 -9.45 0.70
CA ASP A 44 1.07 -10.26 1.91
C ASP A 44 -0.07 -11.28 2.04
N THR A 45 -1.31 -10.83 1.79
CA THR A 45 -2.48 -11.71 1.79
C THR A 45 -2.36 -12.84 0.79
N ILE A 46 -1.98 -12.54 -0.46
CA ILE A 46 -1.82 -13.54 -1.53
C ILE A 46 -0.73 -14.54 -1.15
N THR A 47 0.41 -14.07 -0.67
CA THR A 47 1.52 -14.95 -0.25
C THR A 47 1.15 -15.76 0.99
N GLY A 48 0.39 -15.20 1.92
CA GLY A 48 -0.13 -15.89 3.09
C GLY A 48 -1.13 -17.01 2.73
N ILE A 49 -2.02 -16.77 1.76
CA ILE A 49 -2.92 -17.79 1.20
C ILE A 49 -2.13 -18.91 0.52
N TRP A 50 -1.10 -18.54 -0.25
CA TRP A 50 -0.23 -19.51 -0.91
C TRP A 50 0.50 -20.41 0.11
N LYS A 51 1.06 -19.82 1.16
CA LYS A 51 1.65 -20.54 2.29
C LYS A 51 0.66 -21.48 2.97
N ALA A 52 -0.56 -21.00 3.27
CA ALA A 52 -1.58 -21.80 3.90
C ALA A 52 -1.96 -23.03 3.05
N LYS A 53 -2.13 -22.85 1.73
CA LYS A 53 -2.36 -23.95 0.79
C LYS A 53 -1.20 -24.93 0.75
N HIS A 54 0.05 -24.43 0.73
CA HIS A 54 1.24 -25.28 0.74
C HIS A 54 1.32 -26.14 1.99
N LEU A 55 0.96 -25.59 3.15
CA LEU A 55 0.93 -26.29 4.44
C LEU A 55 -0.37 -27.07 4.69
N LYS A 56 -1.28 -27.13 3.71
CA LYS A 56 -2.62 -27.77 3.83
C LYS A 56 -3.44 -27.23 5.01
N GLN A 57 -3.30 -25.95 5.34
CA GLN A 57 -4.05 -25.28 6.38
C GLN A 57 -5.36 -24.70 5.82
N GLU A 58 -6.43 -24.73 6.62
CA GLU A 58 -7.71 -24.14 6.25
C GLU A 58 -7.65 -22.59 6.27
N ILE A 59 -8.27 -21.98 5.26
CA ILE A 59 -8.45 -20.53 5.16
C ILE A 59 -9.81 -20.22 5.77
N THR A 60 -9.80 -19.67 6.99
CA THR A 60 -11.03 -19.36 7.72
C THR A 60 -11.49 -17.91 7.44
N SER A 61 -12.80 -17.66 7.55
CA SER A 61 -13.38 -16.31 7.44
C SER A 61 -12.77 -15.33 8.46
N ARG A 62 -12.35 -15.83 9.62
CA ARG A 62 -11.67 -15.03 10.65
C ARG A 62 -10.34 -14.46 10.14
N LYS A 63 -9.57 -15.22 9.37
CA LYS A 63 -8.33 -14.73 8.73
C LYS A 63 -8.62 -13.63 7.71
N LEU A 64 -9.69 -13.74 6.95
CA LEU A 64 -10.11 -12.71 5.99
C LEU A 64 -10.57 -11.42 6.70
N SER A 65 -11.33 -11.52 7.78
CA SER A 65 -11.72 -10.37 8.59
C SER A 65 -10.51 -9.63 9.17
N ALA A 66 -9.48 -10.35 9.60
CA ALA A 66 -8.25 -9.76 10.11
C ALA A 66 -7.51 -8.91 9.06
N ILE A 67 -7.58 -9.28 7.78
CA ILE A 67 -6.99 -8.51 6.67
C ILE A 67 -7.68 -7.16 6.51
N ILE A 68 -9.02 -7.14 6.54
CA ILE A 68 -9.80 -5.90 6.45
C ILE A 68 -9.49 -4.98 7.63
N SER A 69 -9.42 -5.53 8.84
CA SER A 69 -9.07 -4.78 10.05
C SER A 69 -7.65 -4.20 9.96
N LYS A 70 -6.67 -4.96 9.46
CA LYS A 70 -5.30 -4.53 9.23
C LYS A 70 -5.25 -3.38 8.22
N LEU A 71 -5.97 -3.52 7.09
CA LEU A 71 -6.06 -2.49 6.07
C LEU A 71 -6.60 -1.18 6.65
N LEU A 72 -7.76 -1.23 7.30
CA LEU A 72 -8.38 -0.05 7.89
C LEU A 72 -7.47 0.61 8.95
N LEU A 73 -6.81 -0.20 9.79
CA LEU A 73 -5.92 0.32 10.82
C LEU A 73 -4.72 1.05 10.21
N TYR A 74 -4.07 0.49 9.18
CA TYR A 74 -2.91 1.10 8.55
C TYR A 74 -3.27 2.39 7.83
N GLU A 75 -4.34 2.37 7.01
CA GLU A 75 -4.80 3.56 6.28
C GLU A 75 -5.20 4.68 7.25
N LEU A 76 -5.96 4.35 8.30
CA LEU A 76 -6.35 5.32 9.32
C LEU A 76 -5.12 5.90 10.04
N THR A 77 -4.15 5.06 10.39
CA THR A 77 -2.91 5.51 11.07
C THR A 77 -2.13 6.47 10.18
N VAL A 78 -1.96 6.17 8.89
CA VAL A 78 -1.28 7.07 7.94
C VAL A 78 -2.02 8.40 7.82
N ILE A 79 -3.35 8.38 7.74
CA ILE A 79 -4.16 9.61 7.67
C ILE A 79 -3.99 10.46 8.94
N LEU A 80 -4.00 9.83 10.14
CA LEU A 80 -3.78 10.56 11.39
C LEU A 80 -2.39 11.19 11.46
N PHE A 81 -1.35 10.48 11.06
CA PHE A 81 0.02 11.01 11.00
C PHE A 81 0.16 12.12 9.95
N TYR A 82 -0.52 11.99 8.81
CA TYR A 82 -0.60 13.06 7.82
C TYR A 82 -1.22 14.33 8.39
N LEU A 83 -2.30 14.23 9.16
CA LEU A 83 -2.93 15.39 9.80
C LEU A 83 -2.00 16.03 10.84
N ILE A 84 -1.29 15.24 11.63
CA ILE A 84 -0.28 15.74 12.58
C ILE A 84 0.86 16.44 11.85
N ASP A 85 1.42 15.82 10.83
CA ASP A 85 2.47 16.42 10.00
C ASP A 85 2.00 17.73 9.37
N PHE A 86 0.83 17.69 8.72
CA PHE A 86 0.31 18.83 7.96
C PHE A 86 0.00 20.05 8.84
N TYR A 87 -0.64 19.84 10.00
CA TYR A 87 -1.12 20.94 10.85
C TYR A 87 -0.15 21.34 11.96
N ILE A 88 0.76 20.47 12.37
CA ILE A 88 1.59 20.71 13.56
C ILE A 88 3.08 20.72 13.22
N LEU A 89 3.57 19.72 12.48
CA LEU A 89 5.00 19.48 12.38
C LEU A 89 5.63 19.99 11.08
N ASN A 90 4.86 20.21 10.04
CA ASN A 90 5.39 20.51 8.70
C ASN A 90 6.35 21.71 8.71
N ASP A 91 5.96 22.82 9.34
CA ASP A 91 6.78 24.03 9.36
C ASP A 91 8.07 23.84 10.18
N ILE A 92 7.99 23.07 11.27
CA ILE A 92 9.14 22.75 12.12
C ILE A 92 10.11 21.84 11.34
N ILE A 93 9.58 20.79 10.74
CA ILE A 93 10.39 19.80 10.00
C ILE A 93 11.04 20.42 8.78
N LEU A 94 10.32 21.24 8.01
CA LEU A 94 10.86 21.93 6.83
C LEU A 94 12.01 22.88 7.17
N THR A 95 11.99 23.48 8.36
CA THR A 95 13.08 24.34 8.82
C THR A 95 14.39 23.57 9.01
N PHE A 96 14.35 22.33 9.46
CA PHE A 96 15.54 21.54 9.76
C PHE A 96 15.91 20.52 8.68
N PHE A 97 14.94 19.90 8.01
CA PHE A 97 15.15 18.71 7.16
C PHE A 97 14.76 18.90 5.69
N SER A 98 14.08 19.98 5.32
CA SER A 98 13.60 20.23 3.95
C SER A 98 12.79 19.09 3.30
N VAL A 99 12.21 18.21 4.10
CA VAL A 99 11.42 17.03 3.65
C VAL A 99 9.99 17.18 4.11
N PRO A 100 9.04 17.49 3.21
CA PRO A 100 7.64 17.61 3.59
C PRO A 100 7.07 16.25 4.01
N LEU A 101 6.17 16.26 5.00
CA LEU A 101 5.47 15.07 5.52
C LEU A 101 6.45 13.98 6.00
N MET A 102 7.53 14.38 6.65
CA MET A 102 8.61 13.47 7.04
C MET A 102 8.12 12.37 7.99
N LEU A 103 7.33 12.72 9.01
CA LEU A 103 6.83 11.76 10.00
C LEU A 103 5.90 10.73 9.35
N THR A 104 5.00 11.19 8.48
CA THR A 104 4.10 10.32 7.69
C THR A 104 4.89 9.35 6.81
N LYS A 105 5.94 9.83 6.14
CA LYS A 105 6.81 9.00 5.30
C LYS A 105 7.59 7.98 6.11
N VAL A 106 8.13 8.37 7.27
CA VAL A 106 8.85 7.44 8.17
C VAL A 106 7.91 6.35 8.68
N LEU A 107 6.70 6.72 9.13
CA LEU A 107 5.69 5.74 9.51
C LEU A 107 5.34 4.79 8.37
N ALA A 108 5.08 5.32 7.19
CA ALA A 108 4.76 4.51 6.00
C ALA A 108 5.89 3.53 5.66
N LEU A 109 7.16 3.96 5.80
CA LEU A 109 8.32 3.10 5.59
C LEU A 109 8.36 1.95 6.60
N VAL A 110 8.07 2.21 7.87
CA VAL A 110 7.99 1.18 8.91
C VAL A 110 6.88 0.17 8.59
N LEU A 111 5.67 0.64 8.28
CA LEU A 111 4.55 -0.22 7.92
C LEU A 111 4.85 -1.05 6.66
N ALA A 112 5.40 -0.43 5.62
CA ALA A 112 5.81 -1.13 4.40
C ALA A 112 6.88 -2.20 4.67
N SER A 113 7.84 -1.91 5.56
CA SER A 113 8.88 -2.88 5.95
C SER A 113 8.29 -4.11 6.62
N ILE A 114 7.29 -3.93 7.49
CA ILE A 114 6.57 -5.04 8.14
C ILE A 114 5.90 -5.93 7.09
N GLU A 115 5.23 -5.34 6.09
CA GLU A 115 4.57 -6.11 5.03
C GLU A 115 5.57 -6.85 4.15
N VAL A 116 6.67 -6.20 3.76
CA VAL A 116 7.73 -6.83 2.96
C VAL A 116 8.36 -8.00 3.73
N MET A 117 8.59 -7.86 5.02
CA MET A 117 9.09 -8.96 5.87
C MET A 117 8.10 -10.12 5.92
N SER A 118 6.80 -9.85 6.10
CA SER A 118 5.75 -10.87 6.11
C SER A 118 5.65 -11.62 4.78
N ILE A 119 5.71 -10.89 3.65
CA ILE A 119 5.75 -11.47 2.30
C ILE A 119 6.97 -12.39 2.15
N ASN A 120 8.15 -11.93 2.60
CA ASN A 120 9.38 -12.71 2.53
C ASN A 120 9.30 -14.01 3.36
N GLU A 121 8.76 -13.93 4.57
CA GLU A 121 8.55 -15.11 5.42
C GLU A 121 7.57 -16.11 4.78
N ASN A 122 6.46 -15.63 4.24
CA ASN A 122 5.49 -16.46 3.54
C ASN A 122 6.12 -17.15 2.31
N TYR A 123 6.89 -16.40 1.54
CA TYR A 123 7.60 -16.91 0.36
C TYR A 123 8.65 -17.96 0.73
N LYS A 124 9.44 -17.71 1.77
CA LYS A 124 10.48 -18.61 2.27
C LYS A 124 9.92 -19.96 2.69
N VAL A 125 8.75 -20.00 3.32
CA VAL A 125 8.09 -21.26 3.69
C VAL A 125 7.72 -22.10 2.48
N VAL A 126 7.33 -21.46 1.36
CA VAL A 126 6.88 -22.16 0.15
C VAL A 126 8.04 -22.57 -0.75
N LYS A 127 9.08 -21.72 -0.86
CA LYS A 127 10.19 -21.91 -1.81
C LYS A 127 11.48 -22.40 -1.16
N GLY A 128 11.58 -22.40 0.17
CA GLY A 128 12.81 -22.78 0.89
C GLY A 128 13.95 -21.75 0.84
N ILE A 129 13.79 -20.68 0.06
CA ILE A 129 14.74 -19.58 -0.12
C ILE A 129 14.02 -18.24 0.07
N ASP A 130 14.74 -17.22 0.50
CA ASP A 130 14.18 -15.88 0.65
C ASP A 130 14.07 -15.12 -0.69
N LEU A 131 13.31 -14.01 -0.69
CA LEU A 131 13.11 -13.18 -1.88
C LEU A 131 14.43 -12.64 -2.45
N TRP A 132 15.38 -12.31 -1.59
CA TRP A 132 16.68 -11.77 -2.01
C TRP A 132 17.54 -12.82 -2.74
N GLN A 133 17.55 -14.03 -2.23
CA GLN A 133 18.23 -15.16 -2.90
C GLN A 133 17.56 -15.47 -4.24
N SER A 134 16.23 -15.48 -4.29
CA SER A 134 15.48 -15.67 -5.54
C SER A 134 15.79 -14.59 -6.56
N ALA A 135 15.85 -13.33 -6.15
CA ALA A 135 16.21 -12.21 -7.04
C ALA A 135 17.63 -12.40 -7.60
N LYS A 136 18.62 -12.74 -6.75
CA LYS A 136 20.00 -13.01 -7.21
C LYS A 136 20.05 -14.12 -8.25
N LEU A 137 19.32 -15.22 -8.04
CA LEU A 137 19.25 -16.34 -9.00
C LEU A 137 18.63 -15.90 -10.33
N LEU A 138 17.59 -15.09 -10.32
CA LEU A 138 16.98 -14.55 -11.54
C LEU A 138 17.94 -13.64 -12.31
N PHE A 139 18.68 -12.75 -11.62
CA PHE A 139 19.68 -11.90 -12.24
C PHE A 139 20.84 -12.70 -12.83
N ALA A 140 21.31 -13.75 -12.14
CA ALA A 140 22.35 -14.63 -12.66
C ALA A 140 21.90 -15.31 -13.96
N ARG A 141 20.69 -15.89 -13.97
CA ARG A 141 20.12 -16.51 -15.18
C ARG A 141 19.92 -15.52 -16.33
N ALA A 142 19.43 -14.31 -16.03
CA ALA A 142 19.26 -13.28 -17.06
C ALA A 142 20.61 -12.90 -17.71
N LYS A 143 21.68 -12.87 -16.90
CA LYS A 143 23.04 -12.61 -17.40
C LYS A 143 23.54 -13.75 -18.30
N GLU A 144 23.38 -15.01 -17.89
CA GLU A 144 23.75 -16.19 -18.68
C GLU A 144 23.07 -16.18 -20.07
N VAL A 145 21.73 -15.94 -20.08
CA VAL A 145 20.97 -15.87 -21.34
C VAL A 145 21.48 -14.74 -22.24
N LYS A 146 21.81 -13.58 -21.68
CA LYS A 146 22.39 -12.46 -22.43
C LYS A 146 23.76 -12.80 -23.02
N ASP A 147 24.62 -13.47 -22.25
CA ASP A 147 25.95 -13.86 -22.67
C ASP A 147 25.88 -14.94 -23.78
N ASP A 148 24.94 -15.87 -23.70
CA ASP A 148 24.70 -16.88 -24.74
C ASP A 148 24.15 -16.27 -26.04
N LEU A 149 23.23 -15.30 -25.94
CA LEU A 149 22.74 -14.55 -27.11
C LEU A 149 23.86 -13.75 -27.81
N ASN A 150 24.82 -13.21 -27.04
CA ASN A 150 25.96 -12.49 -27.61
C ASN A 150 26.99 -13.42 -28.31
N LYS A 151 27.08 -14.69 -27.92
CA LYS A 151 27.94 -15.68 -28.57
C LYS A 151 27.35 -16.20 -29.88
N LEU A 152 26.04 -16.02 -30.09
CA LEU A 152 25.36 -16.45 -31.34
C LEU A 152 25.32 -15.38 -32.41
N LYS A 153 25.81 -14.17 -32.13
CA LYS A 153 26.02 -13.07 -33.07
C LYS A 153 27.46 -13.02 -33.56
#